data_3eaf9dd20cc82695092e87274efcf5b9
#
_entry.id   3eaf9dd20cc82695092e87274efcf5b9
#
_cell.length_a   1.000
_cell.length_b   1.000
_cell.length_c   1.000
_cell.angle_alpha   90.00
_cell.angle_beta   90.00
_cell.angle_gamma   90.00
#
_symmetry.space_group_name_H-M   'P 1'
#
loop_
_entity.id
_entity.type
_entity.pdbx_description
1 polymer ?
#
loop_
_entity_poly.entity_id
_entity_poly.type
_entity_poly.pdbx_seq_one_letter_code
_entity_poly.pdbx_strand_id
1 'polypeptide(L)'
;MPDPQLADLVEAADPAALLRAVDGLCATRDWAGMVELRERLVEAVERGKPLWPVTTYVEYRTALEAPGREAAGVLRPGVGRFALGPLTEVAGATHTWEELAPHLPDPGVAGAVAQERVLRGEDLRGDQRAHPEVLELPLALAPWEPAYALATYAADKLEVPDPGAEPVAMTPEDATPGRALDRPEVARALTDLVEVWTSESGGSARAVLVEGGPAAAVAALGVPGHRLGRLGLAGALARMAWAAASGGAHGVRRGAALGRFDAWWAATALAGLDWPPDPAELGAAAARLAWWCWDDGMPATGWTLRLAVADPAAGWSAALDATDPA
;
A
#
# COMPACT_ATOMS: atom_id res chain seq x y z
N MET A 1 16.51 -29.34 22.14
CA MET A 1 17.86 -29.55 21.56
C MET A 1 17.78 -29.12 20.09
N PRO A 2 18.78 -28.41 19.58
CA PRO A 2 18.77 -28.01 18.18
C PRO A 2 18.65 -29.24 17.25
N ASP A 3 17.82 -29.13 16.22
CA ASP A 3 17.66 -30.20 15.23
C ASP A 3 18.92 -30.29 14.34
N PRO A 4 19.70 -31.38 14.43
CA PRO A 4 20.89 -31.55 13.60
C PRO A 4 20.59 -31.61 12.11
N GLN A 5 19.38 -32.04 11.70
CA GLN A 5 19.00 -32.13 10.31
C GLN A 5 18.83 -30.73 9.68
N LEU A 6 18.28 -29.75 10.44
CA LEU A 6 18.18 -28.36 9.97
C LEU A 6 19.56 -27.73 9.77
N ALA A 7 20.52 -28.04 10.65
CA ALA A 7 21.89 -27.55 10.52
C ALA A 7 22.55 -28.07 9.23
N ASP A 8 22.43 -29.37 8.96
CA ASP A 8 23.01 -30.01 7.77
C ASP A 8 22.40 -29.44 6.48
N LEU A 9 21.08 -29.18 6.46
CA LEU A 9 20.40 -28.55 5.31
C LEU A 9 20.91 -27.13 5.02
N VAL A 10 21.11 -26.32 6.07
CA VAL A 10 21.66 -24.97 5.93
C VAL A 10 23.12 -25.00 5.47
N GLU A 11 23.93 -25.95 5.98
CA GLU A 11 25.31 -26.11 5.53
C GLU A 11 25.40 -26.61 4.07
N ALA A 12 24.51 -27.53 3.65
CA ALA A 12 24.43 -27.97 2.26
C ALA A 12 23.96 -26.89 1.31
N ALA A 13 23.31 -25.83 1.82
CA ALA A 13 22.76 -24.71 1.07
C ALA A 13 21.85 -25.17 -0.10
N ASP A 14 20.97 -26.16 0.15
CA ASP A 14 19.98 -26.62 -0.81
C ASP A 14 18.63 -25.88 -0.61
N PRO A 15 18.30 -24.87 -1.43
CA PRO A 15 17.09 -24.08 -1.24
C PRO A 15 15.82 -24.91 -1.36
N ALA A 16 15.77 -25.92 -2.23
CA ALA A 16 14.59 -26.73 -2.45
C ALA A 16 14.30 -27.64 -1.24
N ALA A 17 15.35 -28.20 -0.63
CA ALA A 17 15.21 -29.00 0.60
C ALA A 17 14.80 -28.11 1.78
N LEU A 18 15.38 -26.91 1.88
CA LEU A 18 15.03 -25.94 2.93
C LEU A 18 13.59 -25.44 2.82
N LEU A 19 13.08 -25.13 1.62
CA LEU A 19 11.68 -24.74 1.42
C LEU A 19 10.73 -25.87 1.87
N ARG A 20 11.03 -27.13 1.52
CA ARG A 20 10.24 -28.28 2.01
C ARG A 20 10.29 -28.42 3.53
N ALA A 21 11.43 -28.13 4.15
CA ALA A 21 11.55 -28.15 5.61
C ALA A 21 10.66 -27.05 6.25
N VAL A 22 10.64 -25.85 5.68
CA VAL A 22 9.74 -24.77 6.11
C VAL A 22 8.28 -25.22 6.04
N ASP A 23 7.85 -25.77 4.92
CA ASP A 23 6.48 -26.27 4.74
C ASP A 23 6.14 -27.36 5.75
N GLY A 24 7.08 -28.26 6.04
CA GLY A 24 6.95 -29.29 7.06
C GLY A 24 6.78 -28.74 8.47
N LEU A 25 7.60 -27.75 8.84
CA LEU A 25 7.50 -27.07 10.14
C LEU A 25 6.17 -26.33 10.30
N CYS A 26 5.72 -25.62 9.27
CA CYS A 26 4.39 -24.97 9.25
C CYS A 26 3.26 -26.00 9.40
N ALA A 27 3.28 -27.09 8.64
CA ALA A 27 2.26 -28.13 8.69
C ALA A 27 2.13 -28.79 10.07
N THR A 28 3.26 -28.95 10.77
CA THR A 28 3.31 -29.49 12.15
C THR A 28 3.16 -28.43 13.22
N ARG A 29 3.11 -27.14 12.84
CA ARG A 29 3.11 -25.98 13.76
C ARG A 29 4.32 -25.98 14.70
N ASP A 30 5.47 -26.42 14.22
CA ASP A 30 6.72 -26.35 14.97
C ASP A 30 7.35 -24.96 14.83
N TRP A 31 6.78 -24.01 15.57
CA TRP A 31 7.25 -22.61 15.55
C TRP A 31 8.63 -22.45 16.21
N ALA A 32 8.99 -23.32 17.16
CA ALA A 32 10.34 -23.33 17.73
C ALA A 32 11.37 -23.73 16.67
N GLY A 33 11.07 -24.75 15.86
CA GLY A 33 11.91 -25.14 14.73
C GLY A 33 12.00 -24.04 13.67
N MET A 34 10.91 -23.30 13.41
CA MET A 34 10.91 -22.13 12.50
C MET A 34 11.84 -21.03 12.98
N VAL A 35 11.80 -20.68 14.26
CA VAL A 35 12.69 -19.67 14.85
C VAL A 35 14.15 -20.11 14.75
N GLU A 36 14.45 -21.37 15.12
CA GLU A 36 15.80 -21.93 15.03
C GLU A 36 16.32 -21.94 13.57
N LEU A 37 15.48 -22.38 12.61
CA LEU A 37 15.86 -22.37 11.20
C LEU A 37 16.16 -20.96 10.71
N ARG A 38 15.32 -19.98 11.06
CA ARG A 38 15.54 -18.58 10.73
C ARG A 38 16.88 -18.06 11.24
N GLU A 39 17.21 -18.30 12.50
CA GLU A 39 18.47 -17.84 13.11
C GLU A 39 19.67 -18.42 12.34
N ARG A 40 19.66 -19.71 12.04
CA ARG A 40 20.73 -20.36 11.26
C ARG A 40 20.83 -19.81 9.83
N LEU A 41 19.69 -19.54 9.18
CA LEU A 41 19.67 -18.96 7.83
C LEU A 41 20.25 -17.54 7.82
N VAL A 42 19.89 -16.70 8.80
CA VAL A 42 20.46 -15.34 8.94
C VAL A 42 21.97 -15.41 9.10
N GLU A 43 22.47 -16.23 10.02
CA GLU A 43 23.91 -16.45 10.20
C GLU A 43 24.60 -16.97 8.93
N ALA A 44 23.96 -17.88 8.19
CA ALA A 44 24.51 -18.40 6.93
C ALA A 44 24.59 -17.34 5.84
N VAL A 45 23.56 -16.47 5.73
CA VAL A 45 23.56 -15.32 4.82
C VAL A 45 24.67 -14.32 5.19
N GLU A 46 24.86 -14.03 6.46
CA GLU A 46 25.95 -13.17 6.96
C GLU A 46 27.33 -13.75 6.62
N ARG A 47 27.46 -15.07 6.59
CA ARG A 47 28.68 -15.77 6.12
C ARG A 47 28.80 -15.83 4.59
N GLY A 48 27.87 -15.23 3.85
CA GLY A 48 27.91 -15.13 2.38
C GLY A 48 27.21 -16.26 1.64
N LYS A 49 26.44 -17.14 2.30
CA LYS A 49 25.62 -18.15 1.60
C LYS A 49 24.45 -17.48 0.90
N PRO A 50 24.08 -17.86 -0.36
CA PRO A 50 22.97 -17.23 -1.09
C PRO A 50 21.61 -17.78 -0.66
N LEU A 51 21.32 -17.77 0.65
CA LEU A 51 20.10 -18.31 1.26
C LEU A 51 19.06 -17.25 1.60
N TRP A 52 19.28 -16.00 1.21
CA TRP A 52 18.35 -14.90 1.44
C TRP A 52 16.91 -15.17 0.94
N PRO A 53 16.64 -15.90 -0.19
CA PRO A 53 15.27 -16.20 -0.58
C PRO A 53 14.56 -17.11 0.42
N VAL A 54 15.27 -18.10 0.96
CA VAL A 54 14.73 -19.02 1.98
C VAL A 54 14.51 -18.28 3.28
N THR A 55 15.45 -17.41 3.70
CA THR A 55 15.30 -16.58 4.89
C THR A 55 14.04 -15.73 4.81
N THR A 56 13.84 -15.04 3.67
CA THR A 56 12.63 -14.26 3.41
C THR A 56 11.36 -15.12 3.48
N TYR A 57 11.39 -16.33 2.92
CA TYR A 57 10.24 -17.25 2.97
C TYR A 57 9.91 -17.70 4.39
N VAL A 58 10.92 -18.04 5.20
CA VAL A 58 10.72 -18.37 6.63
C VAL A 58 10.08 -17.21 7.37
N GLU A 59 10.58 -15.99 7.17
CA GLU A 59 10.06 -14.78 7.82
C GLU A 59 8.63 -14.49 7.39
N TYR A 60 8.33 -14.62 6.10
CA TYR A 60 6.99 -14.47 5.55
C TYR A 60 6.01 -15.48 6.14
N ARG A 61 6.36 -16.79 6.14
CA ARG A 61 5.50 -17.85 6.67
C ARG A 61 5.30 -17.70 8.18
N THR A 62 6.33 -17.24 8.91
CA THR A 62 6.23 -16.95 10.34
C THR A 62 5.26 -15.78 10.59
N ALA A 63 5.39 -14.68 9.85
CA ALA A 63 4.47 -13.53 9.95
C ALA A 63 3.02 -13.91 9.61
N LEU A 64 2.83 -14.83 8.65
CA LEU A 64 1.52 -15.24 8.16
C LEU A 64 0.80 -16.22 9.09
N GLU A 65 1.50 -17.21 9.66
CA GLU A 65 0.89 -18.42 10.23
C GLU A 65 1.23 -18.68 11.70
N ALA A 66 2.35 -18.14 12.20
CA ALA A 66 2.78 -18.39 13.58
C ALA A 66 1.90 -17.64 14.59
N PRO A 67 1.84 -18.04 15.87
CA PRO A 67 1.19 -17.25 16.91
C PRO A 67 1.79 -15.83 17.01
N GLY A 68 1.01 -14.87 17.53
CA GLY A 68 1.35 -13.45 17.51
C GLY A 68 2.73 -13.10 18.07
N ARG A 69 3.24 -13.85 19.06
CA ARG A 69 4.58 -13.65 19.62
C ARG A 69 5.68 -13.93 18.59
N GLU A 70 5.62 -15.09 17.92
CA GLU A 70 6.59 -15.50 16.92
C GLU A 70 6.44 -14.65 15.65
N ALA A 71 5.19 -14.37 15.25
CA ALA A 71 4.90 -13.47 14.14
C ALA A 71 5.49 -12.08 14.35
N ALA A 72 5.28 -11.46 15.53
CA ALA A 72 5.88 -10.18 15.88
C ALA A 72 7.41 -10.23 15.92
N GLY A 73 7.99 -11.37 16.28
CA GLY A 73 9.44 -11.58 16.36
C GLY A 73 10.19 -11.42 15.03
N VAL A 74 9.50 -11.56 13.89
CA VAL A 74 10.09 -11.35 12.55
C VAL A 74 9.83 -9.96 12.00
N LEU A 75 8.97 -9.15 12.63
CA LEU A 75 8.66 -7.79 12.19
C LEU A 75 9.76 -6.82 12.63
N ARG A 76 10.72 -6.57 11.75
CA ARG A 76 11.83 -5.65 11.99
C ARG A 76 12.07 -4.78 10.76
N PRO A 77 12.56 -3.54 10.92
CA PRO A 77 12.92 -2.70 9.78
C PRO A 77 13.87 -3.41 8.80
N GLY A 78 13.55 -3.36 7.51
CA GLY A 78 14.37 -3.94 6.44
C GLY A 78 14.26 -5.44 6.21
N VAL A 79 13.47 -6.16 7.03
CA VAL A 79 13.23 -7.60 6.89
C VAL A 79 12.08 -7.85 5.90
N GLY A 80 12.12 -8.99 5.20
CA GLY A 80 11.04 -9.41 4.29
C GLY A 80 10.96 -8.62 2.97
N ARG A 81 12.02 -7.91 2.57
CA ARG A 81 12.04 -7.04 1.37
C ARG A 81 11.57 -7.73 0.09
N PHE A 82 11.75 -9.04 -0.02
CA PHE A 82 11.36 -9.83 -1.19
C PHE A 82 10.19 -10.79 -0.91
N ALA A 83 9.47 -10.58 0.18
CA ALA A 83 8.22 -11.28 0.45
C ALA A 83 7.11 -10.79 -0.48
N LEU A 84 5.99 -11.51 -0.51
CA LEU A 84 4.82 -11.14 -1.33
C LEU A 84 4.22 -9.78 -0.94
N GLY A 85 4.49 -9.32 0.27
CA GLY A 85 4.14 -7.99 0.77
C GLY A 85 4.92 -7.66 2.04
N PRO A 86 4.81 -6.42 2.55
CA PRO A 86 5.46 -6.03 3.80
C PRO A 86 5.01 -6.95 4.94
N LEU A 87 5.94 -7.43 5.75
CA LEU A 87 5.60 -8.36 6.84
C LEU A 87 4.63 -7.74 7.86
N THR A 88 4.62 -6.43 8.02
CA THR A 88 3.64 -5.69 8.83
C THR A 88 2.22 -5.83 8.30
N GLU A 89 2.04 -5.75 6.97
CA GLU A 89 0.75 -5.98 6.33
C GLU A 89 0.36 -7.47 6.39
N VAL A 90 1.31 -8.37 6.17
CA VAL A 90 1.09 -9.83 6.23
C VAL A 90 0.60 -10.23 7.63
N ALA A 91 1.34 -9.87 8.68
CA ALA A 91 0.94 -10.15 10.06
C ALA A 91 -0.35 -9.41 10.44
N GLY A 92 -0.49 -8.14 10.03
CA GLY A 92 -1.70 -7.37 10.22
C GLY A 92 -2.93 -7.96 9.49
N ALA A 93 -2.75 -8.77 8.45
CA ALA A 93 -3.85 -9.44 7.76
C ALA A 93 -4.39 -10.67 8.51
N THR A 94 -3.57 -11.33 9.31
CA THR A 94 -3.88 -12.65 9.92
C THR A 94 -3.99 -12.63 11.44
N HIS A 95 -3.53 -11.57 12.09
CA HIS A 95 -3.54 -11.43 13.55
C HIS A 95 -4.32 -10.19 13.97
N THR A 96 -4.84 -10.20 15.19
CA THR A 96 -5.43 -9.02 15.84
C THR A 96 -4.35 -8.12 16.44
N TRP A 97 -4.71 -6.86 16.74
CA TRP A 97 -3.81 -5.96 17.46
C TRP A 97 -3.42 -6.50 18.84
N GLU A 98 -4.38 -7.09 19.56
CA GLU A 98 -4.13 -7.65 20.90
C GLU A 98 -3.10 -8.78 20.88
N GLU A 99 -3.06 -9.61 19.81
CA GLU A 99 -2.10 -10.68 19.65
C GLU A 99 -0.68 -10.18 19.34
N LEU A 100 -0.55 -9.09 18.59
CA LEU A 100 0.75 -8.58 18.13
C LEU A 100 1.36 -7.54 19.07
N ALA A 101 0.56 -6.57 19.51
CA ALA A 101 1.05 -5.38 20.22
C ALA A 101 1.94 -5.65 21.44
N PRO A 102 1.69 -6.68 22.28
CA PRO A 102 2.55 -6.97 23.43
C PRO A 102 3.99 -7.38 23.05
N HIS A 103 4.22 -7.70 21.78
CA HIS A 103 5.46 -8.28 21.27
C HIS A 103 6.19 -7.39 20.25
N LEU A 104 5.69 -6.16 20.00
CA LEU A 104 6.25 -5.20 19.05
C LEU A 104 7.09 -4.15 19.79
N PRO A 105 8.42 -4.31 19.88
CA PRO A 105 9.26 -3.37 20.62
C PRO A 105 9.63 -2.12 19.82
N ASP A 106 9.57 -2.18 18.49
CA ASP A 106 9.92 -1.07 17.61
C ASP A 106 8.70 -0.18 17.34
N PRO A 107 8.74 1.11 17.71
CA PRO A 107 7.61 2.02 17.50
C PRO A 107 7.18 2.16 16.03
N GLY A 108 8.15 2.17 15.08
CA GLY A 108 7.86 2.28 13.66
C GLY A 108 7.10 1.08 13.13
N VAL A 109 7.52 -0.13 13.53
CA VAL A 109 6.83 -1.38 13.21
C VAL A 109 5.45 -1.42 13.87
N ALA A 110 5.36 -1.06 15.14
CA ALA A 110 4.10 -1.06 15.88
C ALA A 110 3.08 -0.08 15.26
N GLY A 111 3.52 1.13 14.91
CA GLY A 111 2.67 2.11 14.22
C GLY A 111 2.18 1.62 12.85
N ALA A 112 3.04 0.99 12.06
CA ALA A 112 2.64 0.41 10.78
C ALA A 112 1.62 -0.73 10.94
N VAL A 113 1.85 -1.67 11.86
CA VAL A 113 0.91 -2.77 12.18
C VAL A 113 -0.41 -2.22 12.71
N ALA A 114 -0.37 -1.21 13.58
CA ALA A 114 -1.58 -0.57 14.10
C ALA A 114 -2.44 -0.01 12.97
N GLN A 115 -1.85 0.69 12.00
CA GLN A 115 -2.57 1.20 10.84
C GLN A 115 -3.12 0.10 9.93
N GLU A 116 -2.41 -1.03 9.78
CA GLU A 116 -2.95 -2.21 9.08
C GLU A 116 -4.17 -2.79 9.81
N ARG A 117 -4.20 -2.77 11.14
CA ARG A 117 -5.35 -3.24 11.93
C ARG A 117 -6.53 -2.26 11.90
N VAL A 118 -6.24 -0.95 11.91
CA VAL A 118 -7.26 0.09 11.71
C VAL A 118 -7.98 -0.09 10.37
N LEU A 119 -7.24 -0.34 9.30
CA LEU A 119 -7.83 -0.62 7.99
C LEU A 119 -8.73 -1.86 7.97
N ARG A 120 -8.50 -2.81 8.87
CA ARG A 120 -9.31 -4.03 9.06
C ARG A 120 -10.42 -3.86 10.11
N GLY A 121 -10.68 -2.62 10.53
CA GLY A 121 -11.84 -2.25 11.34
C GLY A 121 -11.60 -2.22 12.85
N GLU A 122 -10.35 -2.34 13.32
CA GLU A 122 -10.08 -2.13 14.75
C GLU A 122 -10.04 -0.63 15.09
N ASP A 123 -10.60 -0.28 16.24
CA ASP A 123 -10.52 1.05 16.83
C ASP A 123 -9.43 1.05 17.90
N LEU A 124 -8.31 1.66 17.58
CA LEU A 124 -7.13 1.69 18.45
C LEU A 124 -6.94 3.05 19.13
N ARG A 125 -7.97 3.90 19.14
CA ARG A 125 -7.92 5.21 19.79
C ARG A 125 -7.64 5.06 21.28
N GLY A 126 -6.60 5.74 21.76
CA GLY A 126 -6.18 5.70 23.17
C GLY A 126 -5.23 4.54 23.51
N ASP A 127 -4.91 3.63 22.60
CA ASP A 127 -3.84 2.66 22.82
C ASP A 127 -2.47 3.29 22.50
N GLN A 128 -1.70 3.58 23.53
CA GLN A 128 -0.38 4.23 23.39
C GLN A 128 0.65 3.35 22.67
N ARG A 129 0.44 2.03 22.61
CA ARG A 129 1.30 1.10 21.88
C ARG A 129 1.15 1.21 20.36
N ALA A 130 0.10 1.88 19.90
CA ALA A 130 -0.19 2.03 18.47
C ALA A 130 0.62 3.13 17.77
N HIS A 131 1.40 3.93 18.53
CA HIS A 131 2.34 4.93 18.01
C HIS A 131 1.78 5.80 16.87
N PRO A 132 0.71 6.58 17.11
CA PRO A 132 0.07 7.40 16.07
C PRO A 132 1.03 8.38 15.37
N GLU A 133 2.10 8.79 16.05
CA GLU A 133 3.13 9.70 15.53
C GLU A 133 3.95 9.12 14.37
N VAL A 134 3.86 7.82 14.11
CA VAL A 134 4.65 7.17 13.04
C VAL A 134 4.13 7.52 11.65
N LEU A 135 2.81 7.49 11.46
CA LEU A 135 2.17 7.88 10.19
C LEU A 135 1.27 9.12 10.34
N GLU A 136 1.11 9.64 11.56
CA GLU A 136 0.27 10.79 11.86
C GLU A 136 -1.18 10.67 11.35
N LEU A 137 -1.67 9.42 11.28
CA LEU A 137 -3.02 9.09 10.86
C LEU A 137 -3.90 8.72 12.07
N PRO A 138 -5.22 8.94 11.98
CA PRO A 138 -6.15 8.49 13.01
C PRO A 138 -6.08 6.98 13.25
N LEU A 139 -6.16 6.58 14.51
CA LEU A 139 -6.18 5.19 14.96
C LEU A 139 -7.59 4.53 14.88
N ALA A 140 -8.47 5.10 14.09
CA ALA A 140 -9.73 4.54 13.64
C ALA A 140 -10.06 5.10 12.27
N LEU A 141 -10.84 4.39 11.47
CA LEU A 141 -11.34 4.92 10.20
C LEU A 141 -12.29 6.08 10.45
N ALA A 142 -12.09 7.18 9.73
CA ALA A 142 -13.05 8.28 9.74
C ALA A 142 -14.33 7.88 8.96
N PRO A 143 -15.52 8.40 9.33
CA PRO A 143 -16.80 7.99 8.71
C PRO A 143 -16.88 8.25 7.19
N TRP A 144 -16.02 9.11 6.65
CA TRP A 144 -15.96 9.47 5.23
C TRP A 144 -14.93 8.65 4.44
N GLU A 145 -14.10 7.86 5.12
CA GLU A 145 -13.16 6.96 4.46
C GLU A 145 -13.89 5.77 3.83
N PRO A 146 -13.34 5.17 2.76
CA PRO A 146 -13.89 3.98 2.13
C PRO A 146 -13.68 2.71 2.97
N ALA A 147 -14.37 1.65 2.59
CA ALA A 147 -13.85 0.30 2.79
C ALA A 147 -12.69 0.12 1.81
N TYR A 148 -11.46 0.05 2.33
CA TYR A 148 -10.26 -0.10 1.51
C TYR A 148 -10.14 -1.51 0.90
N ALA A 149 -9.56 -1.60 -0.30
CA ALA A 149 -9.25 -2.86 -0.96
C ALA A 149 -7.99 -3.48 -0.34
N LEU A 150 -8.18 -4.37 0.63
CA LEU A 150 -7.11 -4.96 1.42
C LEU A 150 -6.60 -6.24 0.81
N ALA A 151 -5.29 -6.41 0.81
CA ALA A 151 -4.64 -7.62 0.39
C ALA A 151 -4.96 -8.81 1.31
N THR A 152 -5.08 -9.99 0.71
CA THR A 152 -5.13 -11.28 1.41
C THR A 152 -3.92 -12.11 1.01
N TYR A 153 -3.37 -12.84 1.98
CA TYR A 153 -2.12 -13.56 1.87
C TYR A 153 -2.33 -15.06 2.10
N ALA A 154 -1.68 -15.87 1.30
CA ALA A 154 -1.52 -17.31 1.49
C ALA A 154 -0.03 -17.67 1.37
N ALA A 155 0.32 -18.94 1.60
CA ALA A 155 1.71 -19.41 1.59
C ALA A 155 2.50 -19.01 0.33
N ASP A 156 1.84 -19.03 -0.83
CA ASP A 156 2.43 -18.90 -2.16
C ASP A 156 1.76 -17.84 -3.04
N LYS A 157 0.76 -17.11 -2.52
CA LYS A 157 0.04 -16.10 -3.31
C LYS A 157 -0.39 -14.89 -2.51
N LEU A 158 -0.52 -13.79 -3.22
CA LEU A 158 -1.12 -12.54 -2.82
C LEU A 158 -2.33 -12.26 -3.71
N GLU A 159 -3.46 -11.91 -3.12
CA GLU A 159 -4.62 -11.42 -3.85
C GLU A 159 -4.92 -9.99 -3.39
N VAL A 160 -4.99 -9.06 -4.34
CA VAL A 160 -5.33 -7.66 -4.08
C VAL A 160 -6.61 -7.34 -4.86
N PRO A 161 -7.73 -7.04 -4.17
CA PRO A 161 -8.97 -6.66 -4.83
C PRO A 161 -8.80 -5.34 -5.60
N ASP A 162 -9.50 -5.22 -6.73
CA ASP A 162 -9.58 -3.97 -7.47
C ASP A 162 -10.58 -3.02 -6.79
N PRO A 163 -10.17 -1.81 -6.36
CA PRO A 163 -11.08 -0.82 -5.78
C PRO A 163 -12.03 -0.21 -6.81
N GLY A 164 -11.80 -0.47 -8.09
CA GLY A 164 -12.62 -0.01 -9.21
C GLY A 164 -13.65 -1.02 -9.72
N ALA A 165 -13.90 -2.12 -8.99
CA ALA A 165 -14.78 -3.21 -9.41
C ALA A 165 -16.24 -2.77 -9.70
N GLU A 166 -16.73 -1.70 -9.08
CA GLU A 166 -18.04 -1.14 -9.43
C GLU A 166 -17.94 -0.33 -10.73
N PRO A 167 -18.79 -0.64 -11.75
CA PRO A 167 -18.78 0.08 -13.00
C PRO A 167 -19.14 1.56 -12.79
N VAL A 168 -18.32 2.44 -13.33
CA VAL A 168 -18.58 3.87 -13.38
C VAL A 168 -19.06 4.22 -14.78
N ALA A 169 -20.18 4.95 -14.88
CA ALA A 169 -20.67 5.42 -16.18
C ALA A 169 -19.68 6.45 -16.74
N MET A 170 -19.05 6.10 -17.87
CA MET A 170 -18.05 6.92 -18.54
C MET A 170 -18.71 7.74 -19.65
N THR A 171 -18.53 9.05 -19.63
CA THR A 171 -19.08 9.99 -20.62
C THR A 171 -17.94 10.57 -21.44
N PRO A 172 -18.00 10.49 -22.79
CA PRO A 172 -17.05 11.19 -23.64
C PRO A 172 -17.10 12.71 -23.40
N GLU A 173 -15.93 13.33 -23.32
CA GLU A 173 -15.80 14.76 -23.11
C GLU A 173 -14.79 15.33 -24.13
N ASP A 174 -15.19 16.44 -24.77
CA ASP A 174 -14.33 17.25 -25.62
C ASP A 174 -14.06 18.57 -24.89
N ALA A 175 -12.81 18.84 -24.58
CA ALA A 175 -12.41 20.08 -23.94
C ALA A 175 -11.06 20.56 -24.47
N THR A 176 -10.91 21.88 -24.49
CA THR A 176 -9.59 22.50 -24.69
C THR A 176 -8.82 22.52 -23.38
N PRO A 177 -7.48 22.34 -23.44
CA PRO A 177 -6.64 22.46 -22.25
C PRO A 177 -6.87 23.79 -21.51
N GLY A 178 -7.02 23.71 -20.19
CA GLY A 178 -7.08 24.89 -19.34
C GLY A 178 -5.72 25.58 -19.21
N ARG A 179 -5.72 26.85 -18.75
CA ARG A 179 -4.48 27.57 -18.44
C ARG A 179 -3.79 26.91 -17.23
N ALA A 180 -2.52 26.56 -17.39
CA ALA A 180 -1.77 25.94 -16.31
C ALA A 180 -1.69 26.86 -15.07
N LEU A 181 -1.82 26.24 -13.89
CA LEU A 181 -1.63 26.87 -12.59
C LEU A 181 -0.34 26.33 -11.96
N ASP A 182 0.43 27.22 -11.36
CA ASP A 182 1.68 26.88 -10.68
C ASP A 182 1.40 26.54 -9.20
N ARG A 183 1.14 25.24 -8.96
CA ARG A 183 0.98 24.66 -7.61
C ARG A 183 1.69 23.32 -7.57
N PRO A 184 3.04 23.34 -7.53
CA PRO A 184 3.86 22.13 -7.64
C PRO A 184 3.63 21.14 -6.49
N GLU A 185 3.21 21.61 -5.33
CA GLU A 185 2.86 20.77 -4.17
C GLU A 185 1.69 19.81 -4.46
N VAL A 186 0.67 20.29 -5.17
CA VAL A 186 -0.49 19.48 -5.57
C VAL A 186 -0.10 18.45 -6.63
N ALA A 187 0.65 18.88 -7.66
CA ALA A 187 1.11 17.97 -8.71
C ALA A 187 2.01 16.87 -8.13
N ARG A 188 2.92 17.23 -7.20
CA ARG A 188 3.78 16.28 -6.52
C ARG A 188 2.98 15.29 -5.68
N ALA A 189 2.06 15.76 -4.84
CA ALA A 189 1.24 14.89 -4.00
C ALA A 189 0.44 13.86 -4.81
N LEU A 190 0.03 14.20 -6.03
CA LEU A 190 -0.61 13.25 -6.95
C LEU A 190 0.37 12.24 -7.55
N THR A 191 1.58 12.67 -7.94
CA THR A 191 2.58 11.75 -8.52
C THR A 191 3.21 10.84 -7.47
N ASP A 192 3.34 11.30 -6.23
CA ASP A 192 3.88 10.51 -5.11
C ASP A 192 3.03 9.26 -4.81
N LEU A 193 1.71 9.29 -5.13
CA LEU A 193 0.84 8.10 -5.05
C LEU A 193 1.38 6.89 -5.82
N VAL A 194 2.18 7.11 -6.84
CA VAL A 194 2.71 6.07 -7.74
C VAL A 194 4.23 6.14 -7.87
N GLU A 195 4.90 6.68 -6.87
CA GLU A 195 6.36 6.83 -6.88
C GLU A 195 7.08 5.50 -7.14
N VAL A 196 6.64 4.41 -6.51
CA VAL A 196 7.23 3.08 -6.72
C VAL A 196 7.07 2.59 -8.14
N TRP A 197 5.96 2.91 -8.81
CA TRP A 197 5.77 2.55 -10.22
C TRP A 197 6.83 3.20 -11.12
N THR A 198 7.19 4.45 -10.80
CA THR A 198 8.13 5.24 -11.61
C THR A 198 9.59 5.04 -11.21
N SER A 199 9.88 4.70 -9.95
CA SER A 199 11.24 4.57 -9.43
C SER A 199 11.77 3.14 -9.40
N GLU A 200 10.89 2.14 -9.19
CA GLU A 200 11.27 0.72 -9.05
C GLU A 200 10.72 -0.17 -10.16
N SER A 201 9.80 0.35 -10.99
CA SER A 201 9.22 -0.37 -12.13
C SER A 201 9.43 0.42 -13.43
N GLY A 202 8.72 0.09 -14.49
CA GLY A 202 8.81 0.76 -15.79
C GLY A 202 7.72 1.82 -16.01
N GLY A 203 7.06 2.25 -14.95
CA GLY A 203 5.92 3.13 -15.00
C GLY A 203 6.23 4.59 -15.31
N SER A 204 5.19 5.33 -15.63
CA SER A 204 5.23 6.78 -15.82
C SER A 204 4.07 7.45 -15.10
N ALA A 205 4.30 8.67 -14.63
CA ALA A 205 3.25 9.48 -14.00
C ALA A 205 3.38 10.95 -14.43
N ARG A 206 2.24 11.58 -14.69
CA ARG A 206 2.13 12.99 -14.99
C ARG A 206 0.91 13.59 -14.32
N ALA A 207 1.09 14.67 -13.59
CA ALA A 207 0.00 15.43 -13.01
C ALA A 207 0.02 16.87 -13.54
N VAL A 208 -1.16 17.45 -13.71
CA VAL A 208 -1.35 18.83 -14.14
C VAL A 208 -2.40 19.52 -13.28
N LEU A 209 -2.27 20.83 -13.12
CA LEU A 209 -3.28 21.69 -12.51
C LEU A 209 -3.59 22.84 -13.46
N VAL A 210 -4.88 23.10 -13.69
CA VAL A 210 -5.32 24.11 -14.64
C VAL A 210 -6.53 24.89 -14.11
N GLU A 211 -6.78 26.05 -14.69
CA GLU A 211 -8.07 26.73 -14.59
C GLU A 211 -9.13 25.95 -15.40
N GLY A 212 -10.34 25.87 -14.88
CA GLY A 212 -11.48 25.23 -15.54
C GLY A 212 -11.88 23.88 -14.94
N GLY A 213 -12.68 23.14 -15.67
CA GLY A 213 -13.26 21.86 -15.22
C GLY A 213 -12.35 20.65 -15.43
N PRO A 214 -12.77 19.47 -14.97
CA PRO A 214 -11.95 18.24 -14.99
C PRO A 214 -11.58 17.80 -16.41
N ALA A 215 -12.47 17.99 -17.40
CA ALA A 215 -12.18 17.70 -18.80
C ALA A 215 -11.02 18.56 -19.36
N ALA A 216 -10.95 19.84 -18.93
CA ALA A 216 -9.84 20.72 -19.31
C ALA A 216 -8.50 20.30 -18.69
N ALA A 217 -8.52 19.73 -17.48
CA ALA A 217 -7.33 19.17 -16.85
C ALA A 217 -6.86 17.90 -17.58
N VAL A 218 -7.78 16.98 -17.91
CA VAL A 218 -7.41 15.77 -18.67
C VAL A 218 -6.92 16.14 -20.08
N ALA A 219 -7.55 17.11 -20.76
CA ALA A 219 -7.07 17.62 -22.04
C ALA A 219 -5.64 18.20 -21.95
N ALA A 220 -5.27 18.83 -20.82
CA ALA A 220 -3.93 19.36 -20.60
C ALA A 220 -2.85 18.27 -20.39
N LEU A 221 -3.24 17.02 -20.11
CA LEU A 221 -2.34 15.86 -20.17
C LEU A 221 -1.99 15.45 -21.62
N GLY A 222 -2.68 16.01 -22.62
CA GLY A 222 -2.44 15.69 -24.01
C GLY A 222 -3.09 14.38 -24.49
N VAL A 223 -4.11 13.91 -23.76
CA VAL A 223 -4.87 12.70 -24.10
C VAL A 223 -6.10 13.10 -24.91
N PRO A 224 -6.15 12.77 -26.21
CA PRO A 224 -7.33 13.05 -27.05
C PRO A 224 -8.45 12.03 -26.77
N GLY A 225 -9.70 12.47 -26.89
CA GLY A 225 -10.87 11.57 -26.89
C GLY A 225 -11.09 10.85 -25.57
N HIS A 226 -10.87 11.55 -24.45
CA HIS A 226 -11.04 10.98 -23.12
C HIS A 226 -12.52 10.87 -22.69
N ARG A 227 -12.75 9.98 -21.72
CA ARG A 227 -14.05 9.83 -21.07
C ARG A 227 -13.89 10.05 -19.57
N LEU A 228 -14.87 10.70 -18.95
CA LEU A 228 -14.93 10.97 -17.51
C LEU A 228 -16.04 10.17 -16.85
N GLY A 229 -15.75 9.60 -15.69
CA GLY A 229 -16.70 8.94 -14.84
C GLY A 229 -16.71 9.55 -13.45
N ARG A 230 -17.89 9.95 -12.96
CA ARG A 230 -18.02 10.59 -11.64
C ARG A 230 -17.69 9.61 -10.51
N LEU A 231 -16.86 10.03 -9.55
CA LEU A 231 -16.56 9.31 -8.33
C LEU A 231 -17.11 10.06 -7.11
N GLY A 232 -17.47 9.30 -6.08
CA GLY A 232 -17.56 9.86 -4.72
C GLY A 232 -16.15 9.96 -4.11
N LEU A 233 -16.02 10.77 -3.04
CA LEU A 233 -14.76 10.90 -2.27
C LEU A 233 -14.21 9.53 -1.86
N ALA A 234 -15.03 8.66 -1.30
CA ALA A 234 -14.65 7.31 -0.89
C ALA A 234 -14.04 6.49 -2.04
N GLY A 235 -14.66 6.54 -3.24
CA GLY A 235 -14.14 5.84 -4.42
C GLY A 235 -12.81 6.41 -4.93
N ALA A 236 -12.59 7.71 -4.83
CA ALA A 236 -11.31 8.34 -5.17
C ALA A 236 -10.20 7.93 -4.18
N LEU A 237 -10.49 7.99 -2.87
CA LEU A 237 -9.55 7.57 -1.82
C LEU A 237 -9.18 6.09 -1.92
N ALA A 238 -10.16 5.21 -2.20
CA ALA A 238 -9.89 3.80 -2.36
C ALA A 238 -8.90 3.54 -3.51
N ARG A 239 -9.04 4.22 -4.65
CA ARG A 239 -8.13 4.10 -5.79
C ARG A 239 -6.75 4.68 -5.50
N MET A 240 -6.67 5.85 -4.85
CA MET A 240 -5.40 6.45 -4.44
C MET A 240 -4.63 5.53 -3.50
N ALA A 241 -5.28 5.05 -2.43
CA ALA A 241 -4.67 4.15 -1.46
C ALA A 241 -4.24 2.82 -2.07
N TRP A 242 -5.04 2.25 -2.97
CA TRP A 242 -4.71 1.02 -3.68
C TRP A 242 -3.46 1.17 -4.54
N ALA A 243 -3.38 2.25 -5.31
CA ALA A 243 -2.22 2.53 -6.15
C ALA A 243 -0.96 2.74 -5.31
N ALA A 244 -1.05 3.56 -4.27
CA ALA A 244 0.06 3.88 -3.39
C ALA A 244 0.53 2.69 -2.54
N ALA A 245 -0.35 1.74 -2.22
CA ALA A 245 0.00 0.49 -1.55
C ALA A 245 0.73 -0.50 -2.47
N SER A 246 0.51 -0.41 -3.78
CA SER A 246 1.03 -1.36 -4.77
C SER A 246 2.48 -1.06 -5.14
N GLY A 247 3.17 -2.08 -5.65
CA GLY A 247 4.49 -1.93 -6.27
C GLY A 247 4.44 -1.69 -7.78
N GLY A 248 3.24 -1.56 -8.37
CA GLY A 248 3.09 -1.62 -9.83
C GLY A 248 3.39 -3.02 -10.37
N ALA A 249 3.87 -3.09 -11.60
CA ALA A 249 4.14 -4.36 -12.29
C ALA A 249 5.37 -5.10 -11.73
N HIS A 250 6.43 -4.37 -11.32
CA HIS A 250 7.72 -4.96 -10.95
C HIS A 250 8.31 -4.42 -9.65
N GLY A 251 7.76 -3.34 -9.08
CA GLY A 251 8.23 -2.76 -7.82
C GLY A 251 7.72 -3.54 -6.60
N VAL A 252 8.23 -3.18 -5.44
CA VAL A 252 7.86 -3.82 -4.17
C VAL A 252 6.58 -3.21 -3.61
N ARG A 253 5.62 -4.05 -3.23
CA ARG A 253 4.41 -3.62 -2.53
C ARG A 253 4.75 -2.90 -1.22
N ARG A 254 4.12 -1.73 -0.99
CA ARG A 254 4.35 -0.88 0.20
C ARG A 254 3.42 -1.21 1.38
N GLY A 255 2.26 -1.79 1.10
CA GLY A 255 1.24 -2.12 2.10
C GLY A 255 0.12 -1.09 2.22
N ALA A 256 -1.01 -1.54 2.77
CA ALA A 256 -2.23 -0.72 2.80
C ALA A 256 -2.11 0.47 3.77
N ALA A 257 -1.36 0.35 4.86
CA ALA A 257 -1.11 1.44 5.80
C ALA A 257 -0.43 2.64 5.12
N LEU A 258 0.63 2.40 4.33
CA LEU A 258 1.28 3.45 3.54
C LEU A 258 0.38 3.95 2.41
N GLY A 259 -0.39 3.07 1.80
CA GLY A 259 -1.38 3.47 0.80
C GLY A 259 -2.42 4.44 1.35
N ARG A 260 -2.93 4.20 2.58
CA ARG A 260 -3.82 5.13 3.29
C ARG A 260 -3.13 6.47 3.57
N PHE A 261 -1.89 6.42 4.04
CA PHE A 261 -1.11 7.63 4.31
C PHE A 261 -0.99 8.50 3.07
N ASP A 262 -0.54 7.95 1.93
CA ASP A 262 -0.36 8.72 0.71
C ASP A 262 -1.69 9.27 0.15
N ALA A 263 -2.79 8.50 0.27
CA ALA A 263 -4.12 8.98 -0.11
C ALA A 263 -4.58 10.16 0.76
N TRP A 264 -4.32 10.13 2.07
CA TRP A 264 -4.60 11.22 2.98
C TRP A 264 -3.72 12.43 2.66
N TRP A 265 -2.43 12.21 2.42
CA TRP A 265 -1.49 13.27 2.01
C TRP A 265 -1.95 13.98 0.74
N ALA A 266 -2.30 13.22 -0.30
CA ALA A 266 -2.80 13.78 -1.55
C ALA A 266 -4.12 14.56 -1.34
N ALA A 267 -5.06 14.00 -0.58
CA ALA A 267 -6.32 14.66 -0.27
C ALA A 267 -6.10 15.97 0.52
N THR A 268 -5.16 15.98 1.46
CA THR A 268 -4.78 17.18 2.26
C THR A 268 -4.21 18.27 1.37
N ALA A 269 -3.27 17.93 0.48
CA ALA A 269 -2.69 18.89 -0.47
C ALA A 269 -3.74 19.46 -1.44
N LEU A 270 -4.65 18.60 -1.95
CA LEU A 270 -5.76 19.01 -2.81
C LEU A 270 -6.76 19.93 -2.08
N ALA A 271 -7.00 19.66 -0.79
CA ALA A 271 -7.87 20.48 0.05
C ALA A 271 -7.22 21.80 0.50
N GLY A 272 -5.90 21.96 0.30
CA GLY A 272 -5.14 23.13 0.74
C GLY A 272 -5.00 23.24 2.25
N LEU A 273 -4.93 22.10 2.95
CA LEU A 273 -4.75 22.01 4.40
C LEU A 273 -3.29 21.71 4.77
N ASP A 274 -2.93 22.07 6.00
CA ASP A 274 -1.63 21.67 6.57
C ASP A 274 -1.64 20.21 7.04
N TRP A 275 -0.48 19.57 7.06
CA TRP A 275 -0.29 18.23 7.58
C TRP A 275 0.21 18.23 9.04
N PRO A 276 -0.28 17.34 9.93
CA PRO A 276 -1.43 16.45 9.74
C PRO A 276 -2.75 17.21 9.91
N PRO A 277 -3.77 16.96 9.07
CA PRO A 277 -5.04 17.64 9.17
C PRO A 277 -5.92 17.08 10.29
N ASP A 278 -6.83 17.87 10.82
CA ASP A 278 -7.94 17.33 11.59
C ASP A 278 -8.81 16.42 10.70
N PRO A 279 -9.17 15.19 11.13
CA PRO A 279 -9.92 14.24 10.31
C PRO A 279 -11.29 14.75 9.85
N ALA A 280 -12.00 15.52 10.68
CA ALA A 280 -13.30 16.06 10.31
C ALA A 280 -13.16 17.23 9.34
N GLU A 281 -12.13 18.05 9.53
CA GLU A 281 -11.81 19.17 8.62
C GLU A 281 -11.41 18.65 7.23
N LEU A 282 -10.52 17.66 7.16
CA LEU A 282 -10.16 17.02 5.88
C LEU A 282 -11.37 16.41 5.18
N GLY A 283 -12.20 15.67 5.91
CA GLY A 283 -13.40 15.05 5.33
C GLY A 283 -14.35 16.10 4.76
N ALA A 284 -14.59 17.19 5.48
CA ALA A 284 -15.44 18.30 5.03
C ALA A 284 -14.83 19.04 3.83
N ALA A 285 -13.52 19.27 3.82
CA ALA A 285 -12.82 19.93 2.71
C ALA A 285 -12.80 19.05 1.46
N ALA A 286 -12.41 17.79 1.57
CA ALA A 286 -12.35 16.85 0.46
C ALA A 286 -13.74 16.51 -0.13
N ALA A 287 -14.80 16.56 0.68
CA ALA A 287 -16.18 16.40 0.21
C ALA A 287 -16.70 17.59 -0.64
N ARG A 288 -16.09 18.77 -0.53
CA ARG A 288 -16.40 19.91 -1.40
C ARG A 288 -15.76 19.79 -2.77
N LEU A 289 -14.70 19.01 -2.89
CA LEU A 289 -14.06 18.70 -4.17
C LEU A 289 -14.93 17.72 -4.97
N ALA A 290 -14.86 17.85 -6.26
CA ALA A 290 -15.52 16.96 -7.19
C ALA A 290 -14.49 16.00 -7.78
N TRP A 291 -14.79 14.70 -7.80
CA TRP A 291 -13.87 13.63 -8.13
C TRP A 291 -14.32 12.83 -9.34
N TRP A 292 -13.39 12.40 -10.19
CA TRP A 292 -13.61 11.56 -11.35
C TRP A 292 -12.49 10.55 -11.55
N CYS A 293 -12.82 9.40 -12.11
CA CYS A 293 -11.87 8.63 -12.89
C CYS A 293 -12.00 9.00 -14.37
N TRP A 294 -10.98 8.72 -15.15
CA TRP A 294 -11.02 8.94 -16.58
C TRP A 294 -10.29 7.83 -17.34
N ASP A 295 -10.60 7.66 -18.62
CA ASP A 295 -9.90 6.77 -19.53
C ASP A 295 -9.84 7.38 -20.96
N ASP A 296 -9.05 6.73 -21.81
CA ASP A 296 -8.89 7.07 -23.23
C ASP A 296 -9.73 6.19 -24.16
N GLY A 297 -10.66 5.42 -23.61
CA GLY A 297 -11.49 4.47 -24.36
C GLY A 297 -10.78 3.17 -24.75
N MET A 298 -9.48 3.04 -24.44
CA MET A 298 -8.72 1.83 -24.73
C MET A 298 -8.71 0.89 -23.50
N PRO A 299 -8.59 -0.43 -23.70
CA PRO A 299 -8.40 -1.36 -22.59
C PRO A 299 -7.15 -0.99 -21.80
N ALA A 300 -7.27 -0.95 -20.47
CA ALA A 300 -6.13 -0.76 -19.61
C ALA A 300 -5.15 -1.96 -19.73
N THR A 301 -3.88 -1.67 -19.89
CA THR A 301 -2.80 -2.67 -19.89
C THR A 301 -1.89 -2.43 -18.70
N GLY A 302 -1.78 -3.42 -17.81
CA GLY A 302 -1.00 -3.26 -16.58
C GLY A 302 -1.72 -2.42 -15.52
N TRP A 303 -0.92 -1.74 -14.69
CA TRP A 303 -1.41 -0.90 -13.60
C TRP A 303 -1.73 0.51 -14.09
N THR A 304 -2.88 1.03 -13.70
CA THR A 304 -3.30 2.37 -14.09
C THR A 304 -3.95 3.10 -12.92
N LEU A 305 -3.60 4.39 -12.76
CA LEU A 305 -4.29 5.33 -11.88
C LEU A 305 -4.57 6.61 -12.67
N ARG A 306 -5.83 6.78 -13.07
CA ARG A 306 -6.30 7.92 -13.84
C ARG A 306 -7.40 8.64 -13.05
N LEU A 307 -7.04 9.77 -12.47
CA LEU A 307 -7.93 10.58 -11.63
C LEU A 307 -8.00 12.01 -12.14
N ALA A 308 -9.16 12.64 -11.97
CA ALA A 308 -9.31 14.07 -12.06
C ALA A 308 -10.08 14.59 -10.84
N VAL A 309 -9.73 15.78 -10.40
CA VAL A 309 -10.37 16.44 -9.25
C VAL A 309 -10.57 17.92 -9.58
N ALA A 310 -11.67 18.50 -9.15
CA ALA A 310 -11.95 19.90 -9.32
C ALA A 310 -12.40 20.54 -8.01
N ASP A 311 -12.01 21.79 -7.82
CA ASP A 311 -12.67 22.71 -6.89
C ASP A 311 -13.57 23.67 -7.68
N PRO A 312 -14.89 23.41 -7.71
CA PRO A 312 -15.82 24.27 -8.46
C PRO A 312 -15.91 25.69 -7.91
N ALA A 313 -15.64 25.87 -6.61
CA ALA A 313 -15.71 27.18 -5.96
C ALA A 313 -14.48 28.04 -6.30
N ALA A 314 -13.31 27.41 -6.37
CA ALA A 314 -12.06 28.08 -6.71
C ALA A 314 -11.77 28.09 -8.23
N GLY A 315 -12.53 27.34 -9.03
CA GLY A 315 -12.46 27.36 -10.51
C GLY A 315 -11.22 26.67 -11.07
N TRP A 316 -10.65 25.69 -10.36
CA TRP A 316 -9.49 24.94 -10.83
C TRP A 316 -9.76 23.43 -10.87
N SER A 317 -8.96 22.72 -11.63
CA SER A 317 -8.96 21.26 -11.68
C SER A 317 -7.54 20.72 -11.80
N ALA A 318 -7.32 19.53 -11.23
CA ALA A 318 -6.11 18.74 -11.43
C ALA A 318 -6.45 17.39 -12.10
N ALA A 319 -5.51 16.85 -12.84
CA ALA A 319 -5.60 15.49 -13.39
C ALA A 319 -4.26 14.76 -13.24
N LEU A 320 -4.35 13.46 -12.98
CA LEU A 320 -3.23 12.51 -12.93
C LEU A 320 -3.44 11.45 -14.03
N ASP A 321 -2.39 11.19 -14.79
CA ASP A 321 -2.22 10.00 -15.64
C ASP A 321 -1.01 9.22 -15.13
N ALA A 322 -1.25 8.03 -14.64
CA ALA A 322 -0.21 7.13 -14.19
C ALA A 322 -0.45 5.73 -14.75
N THR A 323 0.59 5.17 -15.36
CA THR A 323 0.57 3.85 -15.97
C THR A 323 1.86 3.10 -15.66
N ASP A 324 1.74 1.80 -15.43
CA ASP A 324 2.86 0.89 -15.31
C ASP A 324 2.54 -0.38 -16.10
N PRO A 325 3.05 -0.49 -17.33
CA PRO A 325 2.75 -1.61 -18.21
C PRO A 325 3.37 -2.89 -17.67
N ALA A 326 2.60 -3.99 -17.70
CA ALA A 326 3.05 -5.32 -17.30
C ALA A 326 3.94 -5.98 -18.35
#